data_e62d03236fcd62a5769439c0d0a3bcaf
#
_entry.id   e62d03236fcd62a5769439c0d0a3bcaf
#
_cell.length_a   1.000
_cell.length_b   1.000
_cell.length_c   1.000
_cell.angle_alpha   90.00
_cell.angle_beta   90.00
_cell.angle_gamma   90.00
#
_symmetry.space_group_name_H-M   'P 1'
#
loop_
_entity.id
_entity.type
_entity.pdbx_description
1 polymer ?
#
loop_
_entity_poly.entity_id
_entity_poly.type
_entity_poly.pdbx_seq_one_letter_code
_entity_poly.pdbx_strand_id
1 'polypeptide(L)'
;MAALSLTEELALLALCEDGAFRGPSEYLELGLAAGLLADLSVAEKLDHVQGNVVVRSVEPTSSPLNDAALREVEQDRKPRAPRHWIVRLTKDIQTRVIAKLTRDEQLTRASRKRFSLPPANRYKMTTLGESSLAEARQSLRLAALGTEDIDRRTASLCALVNALGWSSGLVPDLPAQDVDRQFTAMRRSCWPASALSELMSEKRAGPWGPTVAKMVTNLND
;
A
#
# COMPACT_ATOMS: atom_id res chain seq x y z
N MET A 1 -7.28 -1.58 20.92
CA MET A 1 -6.48 -0.80 19.95
C MET A 1 -7.26 -0.71 18.64
N ALA A 2 -7.20 0.42 17.92
CA ALA A 2 -7.81 0.50 16.59
C ALA A 2 -7.02 -0.39 15.62
N ALA A 3 -7.71 -1.12 14.74
CA ALA A 3 -7.06 -1.88 13.67
C ALA A 3 -6.32 -0.92 12.72
N LEU A 4 -5.16 -1.34 12.20
CA LEU A 4 -4.43 -0.57 11.20
C LEU A 4 -5.26 -0.41 9.93
N SER A 5 -5.11 0.72 9.23
CA SER A 5 -5.67 0.90 7.89
C SER A 5 -4.88 0.08 6.85
N LEU A 6 -5.46 -0.14 5.66
CA LEU A 6 -4.76 -0.79 4.54
C LEU A 6 -3.46 -0.04 4.19
N THR A 7 -3.53 1.30 4.22
CA THR A 7 -2.37 2.17 3.99
C THR A 7 -1.25 1.92 4.98
N GLU A 8 -1.58 1.75 6.26
CA GLU A 8 -0.62 1.49 7.34
C GLU A 8 -0.04 0.08 7.26
N GLU A 9 -0.86 -0.93 7.01
CA GLU A 9 -0.40 -2.30 6.77
C GLU A 9 0.53 -2.38 5.57
N LEU A 10 0.20 -1.68 4.47
CA LEU A 10 1.04 -1.64 3.28
C LEU A 10 2.41 -1.01 3.58
N ALA A 11 2.46 0.02 4.44
CA ALA A 11 3.73 0.63 4.86
C ALA A 11 4.57 -0.33 5.71
N LEU A 12 3.95 -1.11 6.61
CA LEU A 12 4.68 -2.14 7.38
C LEU A 12 5.20 -3.27 6.47
N LEU A 13 4.37 -3.74 5.52
CA LEU A 13 4.76 -4.76 4.55
C LEU A 13 5.90 -4.30 3.63
N ALA A 14 6.03 -2.99 3.41
CA ALA A 14 7.11 -2.40 2.61
C ALA A 14 8.43 -2.28 3.36
N LEU A 15 8.44 -2.37 4.69
CA LEU A 15 9.67 -2.20 5.48
C LEU A 15 10.51 -3.48 5.41
N CYS A 16 11.78 -3.32 5.01
CA CYS A 16 12.77 -4.39 4.95
C CYS A 16 13.49 -4.53 6.31
N GLU A 17 14.16 -5.67 6.51
CA GLU A 17 14.92 -5.96 7.75
C GLU A 17 16.03 -4.94 8.04
N ASP A 18 16.62 -4.36 6.99
CA ASP A 18 17.64 -3.32 7.12
C ASP A 18 17.08 -1.94 7.52
N GLY A 19 15.76 -1.84 7.67
CA GLY A 19 15.05 -0.62 8.05
C GLY A 19 14.80 0.36 6.89
N ALA A 20 15.08 -0.03 5.64
CA ALA A 20 14.68 0.69 4.44
C ALA A 20 13.26 0.28 4.00
N PHE A 21 12.66 1.08 3.13
CA PHE A 21 11.45 0.67 2.43
C PHE A 21 11.80 -0.01 1.10
N ARG A 22 10.99 -0.98 0.73
CA ARG A 22 11.10 -1.79 -0.48
C ARG A 22 10.98 -0.93 -1.73
N GLY A 23 11.99 -0.99 -2.60
CA GLY A 23 11.99 -0.35 -3.90
C GLY A 23 12.09 1.19 -3.87
N PRO A 24 11.86 1.86 -5.00
CA PRO A 24 11.89 3.31 -5.09
C PRO A 24 10.79 3.97 -4.26
N SER A 25 11.10 5.10 -3.59
CA SER A 25 10.15 5.87 -2.76
C SER A 25 8.87 6.22 -3.51
N GLU A 26 8.99 6.59 -4.79
CA GLU A 26 7.86 6.92 -5.65
C GLU A 26 6.85 5.77 -5.78
N TYR A 27 7.31 4.53 -5.84
CA TYR A 27 6.42 3.36 -5.94
C TYR A 27 5.68 3.11 -4.62
N LEU A 28 6.37 3.29 -3.50
CA LEU A 28 5.72 3.24 -2.19
C LEU A 28 4.68 4.35 -2.04
N GLU A 29 5.01 5.58 -2.43
CA GLU A 29 4.08 6.72 -2.36
C GLU A 29 2.81 6.48 -3.18
N LEU A 30 2.94 5.95 -4.41
CA LEU A 30 1.79 5.55 -5.23
C LEU A 30 0.97 4.45 -4.55
N GLY A 31 1.64 3.45 -3.97
CA GLY A 31 0.99 2.37 -3.23
C GLY A 31 0.21 2.87 -2.01
N LEU A 32 0.82 3.75 -1.20
CA LEU A 32 0.17 4.34 -0.04
C LEU A 32 -1.02 5.22 -0.42
N ALA A 33 -0.91 6.00 -1.50
CA ALA A 33 -2.01 6.81 -2.02
C ALA A 33 -3.17 5.93 -2.53
N ALA A 34 -2.88 4.83 -3.22
CA ALA A 34 -3.88 3.85 -3.62
C ALA A 34 -4.49 3.15 -2.39
N GLY A 35 -3.69 2.90 -1.35
CA GLY A 35 -4.15 2.38 -0.06
C GLY A 35 -5.20 3.28 0.60
N LEU A 36 -5.00 4.61 0.63
CA LEU A 36 -6.01 5.56 1.12
C LEU A 36 -7.34 5.46 0.35
N LEU A 37 -7.26 5.37 -0.97
CA LEU A 37 -8.47 5.20 -1.79
C LEU A 37 -9.15 3.85 -1.54
N ALA A 38 -8.37 2.79 -1.31
CA ALA A 38 -8.89 1.48 -0.97
C ALA A 38 -9.55 1.46 0.42
N ASP A 39 -8.94 2.08 1.43
CA ASP A 39 -9.53 2.29 2.75
C ASP A 39 -10.88 2.99 2.65
N LEU A 40 -10.95 4.10 1.90
CA LEU A 40 -12.18 4.85 1.68
C LEU A 40 -13.23 4.09 0.87
N SER A 41 -12.79 3.26 -0.07
CA SER A 41 -13.68 2.39 -0.85
C SER A 41 -14.26 1.25 0.02
N VAL A 42 -13.45 0.63 0.88
CA VAL A 42 -13.90 -0.40 1.83
C VAL A 42 -14.87 0.19 2.85
N ALA A 43 -14.61 1.42 3.31
CA ALA A 43 -15.50 2.16 4.21
C ALA A 43 -16.74 2.77 3.51
N GLU A 44 -16.96 2.46 2.22
CA GLU A 44 -18.09 2.97 1.42
C GLU A 44 -18.18 4.50 1.33
N LYS A 45 -17.04 5.18 1.56
CA LYS A 45 -16.96 6.65 1.43
C LYS A 45 -16.75 7.10 -0.01
N LEU A 46 -15.97 6.30 -0.78
CA LEU A 46 -15.71 6.52 -2.20
C LEU A 46 -16.14 5.31 -3.04
N ASP A 47 -16.55 5.59 -4.26
CA ASP A 47 -16.88 4.60 -5.27
C ASP A 47 -16.27 4.99 -6.63
N HIS A 48 -16.27 4.06 -7.57
CA HIS A 48 -15.81 4.26 -8.94
C HIS A 48 -16.97 4.06 -9.91
N VAL A 49 -17.44 5.14 -10.53
CA VAL A 49 -18.58 5.13 -11.43
C VAL A 49 -18.23 5.81 -12.74
N GLN A 50 -18.46 5.12 -13.86
CA GLN A 50 -18.22 5.65 -15.21
C GLN A 50 -16.81 6.24 -15.39
N GLY A 51 -15.78 5.54 -14.86
CA GLY A 51 -14.39 5.95 -15.00
C GLY A 51 -13.92 7.02 -14.01
N ASN A 52 -14.78 7.50 -13.12
CA ASN A 52 -14.47 8.57 -12.17
C ASN A 52 -14.68 8.14 -10.72
N VAL A 53 -13.90 8.73 -9.82
CA VAL A 53 -14.09 8.58 -8.36
C VAL A 53 -15.25 9.50 -7.94
N VAL A 54 -16.19 8.93 -7.19
CA VAL A 54 -17.34 9.64 -6.66
C VAL A 54 -17.42 9.51 -5.14
N VAL A 55 -17.80 10.58 -4.47
CA VAL A 55 -18.07 10.59 -3.02
C VAL A 55 -19.44 10.00 -2.75
N ARG A 56 -19.52 8.99 -1.86
CA ARG A 56 -20.76 8.36 -1.40
C ARG A 56 -21.21 8.89 -0.03
N SER A 57 -20.23 9.16 0.84
CA SER A 57 -20.49 9.70 2.17
C SER A 57 -19.32 10.58 2.60
N VAL A 58 -19.63 11.70 3.23
CA VAL A 58 -18.65 12.65 3.78
C VAL A 58 -18.45 12.49 5.29
N GLU A 59 -19.13 11.52 5.91
CA GLU A 59 -18.96 11.24 7.33
C GLU A 59 -17.51 10.88 7.65
N PRO A 60 -16.95 11.36 8.75
CA PRO A 60 -15.61 11.07 9.17
C PRO A 60 -15.36 9.56 9.30
N THR A 61 -14.12 9.16 9.05
CA THR A 61 -13.62 7.82 9.32
C THR A 61 -12.90 7.80 10.68
N SER A 62 -12.40 6.64 11.09
CA SER A 62 -11.52 6.53 12.27
C SER A 62 -10.09 7.02 12.01
N SER A 63 -9.75 7.38 10.77
CA SER A 63 -8.40 7.76 10.35
C SER A 63 -8.33 9.21 9.87
N PRO A 64 -7.59 10.09 10.56
CA PRO A 64 -7.37 11.46 10.09
C PRO A 64 -6.71 11.55 8.70
N LEU A 65 -5.94 10.53 8.29
CA LEU A 65 -5.35 10.46 6.95
C LEU A 65 -6.43 10.23 5.90
N ASN A 66 -7.34 9.30 6.15
CA ASN A 66 -8.46 9.00 5.26
C ASN A 66 -9.42 10.19 5.18
N ASP A 67 -9.70 10.85 6.30
CA ASP A 67 -10.56 12.05 6.32
C ASP A 67 -9.95 13.21 5.54
N ALA A 68 -8.64 13.37 5.57
CA ALA A 68 -7.96 14.38 4.78
C ALA A 68 -8.05 14.07 3.27
N ALA A 69 -7.85 12.80 2.88
CA ALA A 69 -8.00 12.36 1.49
C ALA A 69 -9.45 12.50 1.01
N LEU A 70 -10.43 12.12 1.83
CA LEU A 70 -11.86 12.26 1.52
C LEU A 70 -12.23 13.72 1.26
N ARG A 71 -11.81 14.64 2.13
CA ARG A 71 -12.04 16.09 1.96
C ARG A 71 -11.40 16.61 0.67
N GLU A 72 -10.21 16.13 0.31
CA GLU A 72 -9.55 16.55 -0.91
C GLU A 72 -10.31 16.09 -2.16
N VAL A 73 -10.90 14.89 -2.13
CA VAL A 73 -11.77 14.39 -3.19
C VAL A 73 -13.08 15.17 -3.25
N GLU A 74 -13.71 15.45 -2.12
CA GLU A 74 -14.97 16.17 -2.01
C GLU A 74 -14.88 17.61 -2.55
N GLN A 75 -13.75 18.28 -2.29
CA GLN A 75 -13.54 19.67 -2.69
C GLN A 75 -13.27 19.85 -4.19
N ASP A 76 -12.83 18.80 -4.89
CA ASP A 76 -12.66 18.87 -6.35
C ASP A 76 -13.99 18.65 -7.06
N ARG A 77 -14.55 19.73 -7.62
CA ARG A 77 -15.84 19.71 -8.32
C ARG A 77 -15.79 19.02 -9.69
N LYS A 78 -14.60 18.62 -10.16
CA LYS A 78 -14.44 18.00 -11.48
C LYS A 78 -14.41 16.47 -11.35
N PRO A 79 -15.12 15.74 -12.22
CA PRO A 79 -14.96 14.28 -12.29
C PRO A 79 -13.49 13.92 -12.58
N ARG A 80 -12.91 13.03 -11.79
CA ARG A 80 -11.52 12.63 -11.93
C ARG A 80 -11.40 11.11 -11.89
N ALA A 81 -10.58 10.58 -12.80
CA ALA A 81 -10.24 9.17 -12.82
C ALA A 81 -9.41 8.76 -11.59
N PRO A 82 -9.45 7.49 -11.17
CA PRO A 82 -8.68 6.98 -10.02
C PRO A 82 -7.19 7.31 -10.08
N ARG A 83 -6.56 7.19 -11.26
CA ARG A 83 -5.13 7.50 -11.46
C ARG A 83 -4.77 8.95 -11.09
N HIS A 84 -5.67 9.90 -11.36
CA HIS A 84 -5.46 11.31 -10.99
C HIS A 84 -5.35 11.45 -9.47
N TRP A 85 -6.25 10.78 -8.73
CA TRP A 85 -6.26 10.83 -7.28
C TRP A 85 -5.05 10.13 -6.66
N ILE A 86 -4.65 8.97 -7.19
CA ILE A 86 -3.44 8.29 -6.73
C ILE A 86 -2.24 9.24 -6.83
N VAL A 87 -2.01 9.85 -8.01
CA VAL A 87 -0.88 10.77 -8.21
C VAL A 87 -0.98 12.00 -7.30
N ARG A 88 -2.18 12.57 -7.16
CA ARG A 88 -2.38 13.77 -6.32
C ARG A 88 -2.14 13.51 -4.84
N LEU A 89 -2.58 12.36 -4.33
CA LEU A 89 -2.45 11.98 -2.93
C LEU A 89 -1.04 11.47 -2.54
N THR A 90 -0.08 11.37 -3.47
CA THR A 90 1.32 11.02 -3.12
C THR A 90 2.02 12.10 -2.30
N LYS A 91 1.53 13.35 -2.37
CA LYS A 91 2.18 14.46 -1.68
C LYS A 91 2.28 14.19 -0.17
N ASP A 92 3.51 14.11 0.32
CA ASP A 92 3.87 13.92 1.73
C ASP A 92 3.27 12.64 2.38
N ILE A 93 2.67 11.73 1.59
CA ILE A 93 1.94 10.57 2.13
C ILE A 93 2.86 9.66 2.95
N GLN A 94 4.05 9.34 2.47
CA GLN A 94 4.99 8.49 3.17
C GLN A 94 5.37 9.09 4.53
N THR A 95 5.68 10.38 4.58
CA THR A 95 6.01 11.10 5.82
C THR A 95 4.86 11.06 6.82
N ARG A 96 3.63 11.27 6.35
CA ARG A 96 2.41 11.28 7.18
C ARG A 96 2.09 9.89 7.74
N VAL A 97 2.19 8.85 6.93
CA VAL A 97 1.96 7.45 7.35
C VAL A 97 3.02 7.03 8.36
N ILE A 98 4.30 7.31 8.11
CA ILE A 98 5.38 6.99 9.03
C ILE A 98 5.22 7.74 10.37
N ALA A 99 4.84 9.01 10.33
CA ALA A 99 4.59 9.78 11.53
C ALA A 99 3.44 9.19 12.36
N LYS A 100 2.38 8.70 11.69
CA LYS A 100 1.27 8.00 12.36
C LYS A 100 1.74 6.68 12.96
N LEU A 101 2.41 5.82 12.19
CA LEU A 101 2.92 4.54 12.68
C LEU A 101 3.91 4.70 13.84
N THR A 102 4.69 5.79 13.84
CA THR A 102 5.61 6.08 14.96
C THR A 102 4.85 6.55 16.21
N ARG A 103 3.80 7.36 16.04
CA ARG A 103 2.93 7.80 17.14
C ARG A 103 2.17 6.63 17.75
N ASP A 104 1.71 5.71 16.92
CA ASP A 104 0.94 4.52 17.32
C ASP A 104 1.86 3.35 17.73
N GLU A 105 3.12 3.66 18.03
CA GLU A 105 4.14 2.72 18.52
C GLU A 105 4.38 1.48 17.64
N GLN A 106 4.03 1.55 16.35
CA GLN A 106 4.32 0.48 15.38
C GLN A 106 5.78 0.53 14.90
N LEU A 107 6.33 1.73 14.76
CA LEU A 107 7.68 1.99 14.28
C LEU A 107 8.47 2.88 15.23
N THR A 108 9.79 2.69 15.24
CA THR A 108 10.75 3.61 15.85
C THR A 108 11.80 4.03 14.82
N ARG A 109 12.37 5.23 14.96
CA ARG A 109 13.56 5.60 14.19
C ARG A 109 14.75 4.77 14.60
N ALA A 110 15.42 4.13 13.64
CA ALA A 110 16.68 3.47 13.93
C ALA A 110 17.76 4.51 14.27
N SER A 111 18.58 4.19 15.27
CA SER A 111 19.72 5.06 15.67
C SER A 111 20.70 5.19 14.50
N ARG A 112 21.12 6.42 14.18
CA ARG A 112 22.12 6.68 13.13
C ARG A 112 23.45 6.05 13.51
N LYS A 113 24.01 5.19 12.69
CA LYS A 113 25.45 4.91 12.71
C LYS A 113 26.19 6.17 12.26
N ARG A 114 27.15 6.62 13.07
CA ARG A 114 27.83 7.94 13.01
C ARG A 114 28.57 8.23 11.67
N PHE A 115 28.67 7.25 10.75
CA PHE A 115 29.48 7.31 9.53
C PHE A 115 28.78 6.87 8.24
N SER A 116 27.44 6.76 8.20
CA SER A 116 26.74 6.42 6.96
C SER A 116 26.38 7.69 6.17
N LEU A 117 26.96 7.85 4.99
CA LEU A 117 26.59 8.82 3.97
C LEU A 117 25.94 8.07 2.77
N PRO A 118 24.79 8.55 2.23
CA PRO A 118 23.93 9.62 2.70
C PRO A 118 23.04 9.19 3.89
N PRO A 119 22.48 10.14 4.65
CA PRO A 119 21.63 9.85 5.81
C PRO A 119 20.25 9.34 5.34
N ALA A 120 20.17 8.06 5.01
CA ALA A 120 18.89 7.42 4.77
C ALA A 120 18.13 7.29 6.10
N ASN A 121 16.86 7.72 6.14
CA ASN A 121 15.99 7.45 7.27
C ASN A 121 15.77 5.93 7.34
N ARG A 122 16.16 5.33 8.46
CA ARG A 122 15.93 3.92 8.74
C ARG A 122 14.94 3.80 9.88
N TYR A 123 14.11 2.78 9.80
CA TYR A 123 13.07 2.51 10.80
C TYR A 123 13.22 1.09 11.32
N LYS A 124 12.77 0.86 12.55
CA LYS A 124 12.65 -0.48 13.14
C LYS A 124 11.21 -0.67 13.57
N MET A 125 10.70 -1.86 13.39
CA MET A 125 9.45 -2.26 14.01
C MET A 125 9.62 -2.38 15.51
N THR A 126 8.59 -2.04 16.25
CA THR A 126 8.43 -2.40 17.64
C THR A 126 7.86 -3.80 17.74
N THR A 127 7.76 -4.38 18.93
CA THR A 127 7.05 -5.65 19.14
C THR A 127 5.60 -5.59 18.64
N LEU A 128 4.95 -4.44 18.81
CA LEU A 128 3.60 -4.21 18.32
C LEU A 128 3.57 -4.20 16.77
N GLY A 129 4.53 -3.52 16.13
CA GLY A 129 4.66 -3.49 14.69
C GLY A 129 4.95 -4.87 14.09
N GLU A 130 5.79 -5.67 14.76
CA GLU A 130 6.06 -7.05 14.36
C GLU A 130 4.81 -7.94 14.43
N SER A 131 4.00 -7.79 15.49
CA SER A 131 2.71 -8.49 15.60
C SER A 131 1.76 -8.09 14.47
N SER A 132 1.60 -6.79 14.23
CA SER A 132 0.74 -6.28 13.15
C SER A 132 1.22 -6.74 11.77
N LEU A 133 2.54 -6.77 11.51
CA LEU A 133 3.10 -7.31 10.28
C LEU A 133 2.83 -8.81 10.14
N ALA A 134 2.97 -9.57 11.21
CA ALA A 134 2.70 -11.02 11.21
C ALA A 134 1.23 -11.31 10.88
N GLU A 135 0.30 -10.54 11.45
CA GLU A 135 -1.13 -10.63 11.16
C GLU A 135 -1.42 -10.31 9.68
N ALA A 136 -0.85 -9.22 9.15
CA ALA A 136 -1.01 -8.85 7.73
C ALA A 136 -0.45 -9.94 6.80
N ARG A 137 0.74 -10.49 7.09
CA ARG A 137 1.32 -11.59 6.32
C ARG A 137 0.48 -12.86 6.38
N GLN A 138 -0.07 -13.19 7.54
CA GLN A 138 -0.96 -14.34 7.70
C GLN A 138 -2.23 -14.17 6.87
N SER A 139 -2.84 -12.99 6.87
CA SER A 139 -4.01 -12.69 6.02
C SER A 139 -3.70 -12.84 4.53
N LEU A 140 -2.55 -12.32 4.07
CA LEU A 140 -2.08 -12.51 2.68
C LEU A 140 -1.89 -14.00 2.34
N ARG A 141 -1.31 -14.76 3.27
CA ARG A 141 -1.05 -16.19 3.07
C ARG A 141 -2.34 -16.99 2.97
N LEU A 142 -3.31 -16.77 3.86
CA LEU A 142 -4.62 -17.44 3.83
C LEU A 142 -5.38 -17.09 2.55
N ALA A 143 -5.34 -15.81 2.14
CA ALA A 143 -5.91 -15.36 0.88
C ALA A 143 -5.28 -16.05 -0.35
N ALA A 144 -3.95 -16.24 -0.33
CA ALA A 144 -3.24 -16.92 -1.41
C ALA A 144 -3.59 -18.41 -1.50
N LEU A 145 -3.88 -19.06 -0.38
CA LEU A 145 -4.32 -20.46 -0.31
C LEU A 145 -5.79 -20.66 -0.76
N GLY A 146 -6.57 -19.58 -0.77
CA GLY A 146 -8.01 -19.66 -1.10
C GLY A 146 -8.83 -20.51 -0.13
N THR A 147 -8.41 -20.61 1.13
CA THR A 147 -8.97 -21.52 2.15
C THR A 147 -10.17 -20.95 2.91
N GLU A 148 -10.44 -19.65 2.78
CA GLU A 148 -11.49 -18.95 3.53
C GLU A 148 -12.25 -17.96 2.63
N ASP A 149 -13.44 -17.56 3.05
CA ASP A 149 -14.15 -16.42 2.50
C ASP A 149 -13.38 -15.14 2.83
N ILE A 150 -12.75 -14.57 1.82
CA ILE A 150 -11.86 -13.40 1.97
C ILE A 150 -12.73 -12.14 2.00
N ASP A 151 -12.64 -11.39 3.08
CA ASP A 151 -13.32 -10.12 3.21
C ASP A 151 -12.78 -9.07 2.21
N ARG A 152 -13.60 -8.04 1.97
CA ARG A 152 -13.28 -6.97 1.01
C ARG A 152 -11.98 -6.24 1.36
N ARG A 153 -11.67 -6.12 2.66
CA ARG A 153 -10.46 -5.44 3.15
C ARG A 153 -9.21 -6.26 2.82
N THR A 154 -9.20 -7.54 3.18
CA THR A 154 -8.10 -8.48 2.87
C THR A 154 -7.89 -8.61 1.37
N ALA A 155 -8.96 -8.74 0.59
CA ALA A 155 -8.89 -8.78 -0.87
C ALA A 155 -8.26 -7.49 -1.45
N SER A 156 -8.57 -6.32 -0.86
CA SER A 156 -7.98 -5.05 -1.27
C SER A 156 -6.48 -4.97 -0.94
N LEU A 157 -6.04 -5.49 0.22
CA LEU A 157 -4.62 -5.57 0.56
C LEU A 157 -3.85 -6.46 -0.42
N CYS A 158 -4.36 -7.66 -0.71
CA CYS A 158 -3.79 -8.57 -1.71
C CYS A 158 -3.67 -7.90 -3.08
N ALA A 159 -4.71 -7.19 -3.49
CA ALA A 159 -4.75 -6.47 -4.76
C ALA A 159 -3.70 -5.36 -4.85
N LEU A 160 -3.51 -4.58 -3.78
CA LEU A 160 -2.49 -3.52 -3.70
C LEU A 160 -1.07 -4.11 -3.74
N VAL A 161 -0.82 -5.17 -2.97
CA VAL A 161 0.44 -5.92 -2.95
C VAL A 161 0.78 -6.47 -4.34
N ASN A 162 -0.21 -7.02 -5.04
CA ASN A 162 -0.05 -7.50 -6.41
C ASN A 162 0.26 -6.37 -7.39
N ALA A 163 -0.45 -5.25 -7.31
CA ALA A 163 -0.21 -4.09 -8.19
C ALA A 163 1.22 -3.54 -8.05
N LEU A 164 1.77 -3.58 -6.82
CA LEU A 164 3.16 -3.19 -6.54
C LEU A 164 4.19 -4.25 -6.98
N GLY A 165 3.76 -5.47 -7.27
CA GLY A 165 4.65 -6.59 -7.63
C GLY A 165 5.38 -7.18 -6.43
N TRP A 166 4.78 -7.14 -5.22
CA TRP A 166 5.39 -7.65 -3.99
C TRP A 166 4.86 -9.03 -3.58
N SER A 167 3.94 -9.63 -4.33
CA SER A 167 3.22 -10.86 -3.98
C SER A 167 4.17 -11.99 -3.56
N SER A 168 5.12 -12.36 -4.42
CA SER A 168 6.04 -13.47 -4.19
C SER A 168 6.99 -13.25 -3.01
N GLY A 169 7.44 -12.02 -2.81
CA GLY A 169 8.34 -11.67 -1.71
C GLY A 169 7.66 -11.57 -0.34
N LEU A 170 6.32 -11.52 -0.29
CA LEU A 170 5.55 -11.45 0.97
C LEU A 170 4.96 -12.80 1.37
N VAL A 171 4.83 -13.74 0.43
CA VAL A 171 4.34 -15.11 0.64
C VAL A 171 5.33 -16.10 -0.01
N PRO A 172 6.58 -16.18 0.46
CA PRO A 172 7.65 -16.93 -0.20
C PRO A 172 7.50 -18.44 -0.08
N ASP A 173 6.68 -18.94 0.84
CA ASP A 173 6.38 -20.34 1.08
C ASP A 173 5.39 -20.97 0.08
N LEU A 174 4.79 -20.14 -0.78
CA LEU A 174 3.85 -20.59 -1.81
C LEU A 174 4.40 -20.34 -3.23
N PRO A 175 3.98 -21.16 -4.23
CA PRO A 175 4.41 -20.95 -5.61
C PRO A 175 3.98 -19.55 -6.11
N ALA A 176 4.96 -18.76 -6.56
CA ALA A 176 4.75 -17.37 -6.97
C ALA A 176 3.65 -17.18 -8.01
N GLN A 177 3.52 -18.13 -8.96
CA GLN A 177 2.49 -18.10 -9.99
C GLN A 177 1.07 -18.26 -9.43
N ASP A 178 0.91 -19.09 -8.39
CA ASP A 178 -0.39 -19.33 -7.75
C ASP A 178 -0.80 -18.10 -6.93
N VAL A 179 0.12 -17.54 -6.16
CA VAL A 179 -0.10 -16.29 -5.41
C VAL A 179 -0.48 -15.14 -6.36
N ASP A 180 0.28 -14.96 -7.43
CA ASP A 180 0.02 -13.90 -8.42
C ASP A 180 -1.32 -14.08 -9.12
N ARG A 181 -1.72 -15.31 -9.45
CA ARG A 181 -3.02 -15.61 -10.06
C ARG A 181 -4.16 -15.23 -9.12
N GLN A 182 -4.08 -15.63 -7.84
CA GLN A 182 -5.10 -15.34 -6.82
C GLN A 182 -5.22 -13.83 -6.58
N PHE A 183 -4.11 -13.15 -6.36
CA PHE A 183 -4.13 -11.71 -6.08
C PHE A 183 -4.54 -10.88 -7.31
N THR A 184 -4.22 -11.35 -8.52
CA THR A 184 -4.70 -10.73 -9.77
C THR A 184 -6.23 -10.83 -9.90
N ALA A 185 -6.82 -11.96 -9.48
CA ALA A 185 -8.28 -12.10 -9.47
C ALA A 185 -8.93 -11.10 -8.51
N MET A 186 -8.37 -10.91 -7.30
CA MET A 186 -8.85 -9.94 -6.31
C MET A 186 -8.71 -8.49 -6.80
N ARG A 187 -7.66 -8.17 -7.57
CA ARG A 187 -7.44 -6.84 -8.12
C ARG A 187 -8.59 -6.36 -9.01
N ARG A 188 -9.28 -7.26 -9.71
CA ARG A 188 -10.41 -6.91 -10.59
C ARG A 188 -11.58 -6.26 -9.83
N SER A 189 -11.76 -6.58 -8.56
CA SER A 189 -12.79 -6.01 -7.70
C SER A 189 -12.32 -4.78 -6.90
N CYS A 190 -11.03 -4.46 -6.95
CA CYS A 190 -10.42 -3.35 -6.23
C CYS A 190 -9.95 -2.26 -7.23
N TRP A 191 -10.83 -1.29 -7.54
CA TRP A 191 -10.53 -0.25 -8.51
C TRP A 191 -9.28 0.59 -8.17
N PRO A 192 -8.95 0.89 -6.89
CA PRO A 192 -7.69 1.58 -6.57
C PRO A 192 -6.46 0.78 -6.97
N ALA A 193 -6.47 -0.53 -6.71
CA ALA A 193 -5.36 -1.41 -7.07
C ALA A 193 -5.26 -1.61 -8.60
N SER A 194 -6.38 -1.63 -9.32
CA SER A 194 -6.39 -1.67 -10.79
C SER A 194 -5.71 -0.43 -11.38
N ALA A 195 -6.10 0.77 -10.91
CA ALA A 195 -5.51 2.03 -11.34
C ALA A 195 -4.02 2.15 -10.95
N LEU A 196 -3.64 1.66 -9.76
CA LEU A 196 -2.24 1.56 -9.34
C LEU A 196 -1.44 0.66 -10.29
N SER A 197 -1.99 -0.50 -10.66
CA SER A 197 -1.33 -1.45 -11.56
C SER A 197 -1.05 -0.84 -12.94
N GLU A 198 -1.97 -0.03 -13.47
CA GLU A 198 -1.78 0.70 -14.73
C GLU A 198 -0.61 1.70 -14.61
N LEU A 199 -0.61 2.52 -13.56
CA LEU A 199 0.47 3.48 -13.27
C LEU A 199 1.83 2.78 -13.11
N MET A 200 1.86 1.65 -12.40
CA MET A 200 3.09 0.87 -12.20
C MET A 200 3.59 0.25 -13.51
N SER A 201 2.69 -0.19 -14.39
CA SER A 201 3.06 -0.73 -15.71
C SER A 201 3.67 0.35 -16.60
N GLU A 202 3.09 1.54 -16.65
CA GLU A 202 3.63 2.69 -17.38
C GLU A 202 5.04 3.07 -16.88
N LYS A 203 5.24 3.12 -15.56
CA LYS A 203 6.55 3.45 -14.97
C LYS A 203 7.61 2.37 -15.23
N ARG A 204 7.24 1.10 -15.19
CA ARG A 204 8.15 -0.01 -15.51
C ARG A 204 8.50 -0.07 -17.01
N ALA A 205 7.61 0.38 -17.90
CA ALA A 205 7.86 0.46 -19.35
C ALA A 205 8.72 1.68 -19.74
N GLY A 206 8.91 2.65 -18.84
CA GLY A 206 9.74 3.84 -19.10
C GLY A 206 11.24 3.52 -19.23
N PRO A 207 12.07 4.50 -19.65
CA PRO A 207 13.49 4.29 -19.97
C PRO A 207 14.32 3.72 -18.79
N TRP A 208 13.88 3.86 -17.57
CA TRP A 208 14.49 3.34 -16.34
C TRP A 208 13.85 2.06 -15.80
N GLY A 209 12.78 1.58 -16.45
CA GLY A 209 11.98 0.44 -16.02
C GLY A 209 12.78 -0.85 -15.79
N PRO A 210 13.70 -1.27 -16.69
CA PRO A 210 14.48 -2.48 -16.51
C PRO A 210 15.41 -2.45 -15.29
N THR A 211 15.96 -1.28 -14.95
CA THR A 211 16.84 -1.10 -13.77
C THR A 211 16.04 -1.24 -12.48
N VAL A 212 14.83 -0.70 -12.45
CA VAL A 212 13.94 -0.77 -11.29
C VAL A 212 13.38 -2.18 -11.08
N ALA A 213 13.03 -2.87 -12.16
CA ALA A 213 12.56 -4.26 -12.10
C ALA A 213 13.62 -5.17 -11.47
N LYS A 214 14.90 -5.02 -11.82
CA LYS A 214 16.01 -5.75 -11.20
C LYS A 214 16.19 -5.43 -9.71
N MET A 215 16.00 -4.16 -9.29
CA MET A 215 16.08 -3.79 -7.88
C MET A 215 14.97 -4.44 -7.04
N VAL A 216 13.77 -4.58 -7.58
CA VAL A 216 12.64 -5.24 -6.89
C VAL A 216 12.87 -6.76 -6.80
N THR A 217 13.46 -7.38 -7.83
CA THR A 217 13.72 -8.82 -7.87
C THR A 217 14.88 -9.23 -6.94
N ASN A 218 15.96 -8.44 -6.90
CA ASN A 218 17.12 -8.70 -6.04
C ASN A 218 16.87 -8.47 -4.53
N LEU A 219 15.72 -7.93 -4.14
CA LEU A 219 15.31 -7.82 -2.74
C LEU A 219 14.51 -9.05 -2.27
N ASN A 220 14.32 -10.03 -3.17
CA ASN A 220 13.62 -11.29 -2.88
C ASN A 220 14.59 -12.50 -2.75
N ASP A 221 15.88 -12.28 -2.95
CA ASP A 221 16.97 -13.22 -2.69
C ASP A 221 17.72 -12.80 -1.41
#